data_c70af576ba3de4b1be8a6e8e39162d9b
#
_entry.id   c70af576ba3de4b1be8a6e8e39162d9b
#
_cell.length_a   1.000
_cell.length_b   1.000
_cell.length_c   1.000
_cell.angle_alpha   90.00
_cell.angle_beta   90.00
_cell.angle_gamma   90.00
#
_symmetry.space_group_name_H-M   'P 1'
#
loop_
_entity.id
_entity.type
_entity.pdbx_description
1 polymer ?
#
loop_
_entity_poly.entity_id
_entity_poly.type
_entity_poly.pdbx_seq_one_letter_code
_entity_poly.pdbx_strand_id
1 'polypeptide(L)'
;VTKQAYSPDLHSFGDLALRYVEGVDYAVQVVPRERSRVAVLAPHGGRIEGRTSEIARLIAGDEHGLYLFEGLRTTGDNFDRLHLASHRFDEPRALDLISRCDTVVAVHGYAAHGPDVLLGGLNERLKREVAQALTEAGFTYLTDGHRFPGSHPLNICNRGRSGEGVQLELSEGLRKAGDWSGLADAVREVLQDFGQGMGSE
;
A
#
# COMPACT_ATOMS: atom_id res chain seq x y z
N VAL A 1 13.27 11.34 18.08
CA VAL A 1 13.69 10.75 16.79
C VAL A 1 13.45 9.25 16.92
N THR A 2 12.23 8.79 16.64
CA THR A 2 11.92 7.37 16.62
C THR A 2 12.51 6.79 15.33
N LYS A 3 13.55 5.97 15.47
CA LYS A 3 14.01 5.10 14.40
C LYS A 3 12.85 4.15 14.07
N GLN A 4 12.32 4.26 12.86
CA GLN A 4 11.51 3.19 12.27
C GLN A 4 12.49 2.05 11.99
N ALA A 5 12.60 1.11 12.95
CA ALA A 5 13.50 -0.01 12.84
C ALA A 5 12.84 -1.03 11.91
N TYR A 6 13.37 -1.18 10.70
CA TYR A 6 13.14 -2.38 9.92
C TYR A 6 13.56 -3.59 10.75
N SER A 7 12.90 -4.73 10.59
CA SER A 7 13.46 -5.99 11.09
C SER A 7 14.82 -6.16 10.40
N PRO A 8 15.95 -5.99 11.11
CA PRO A 8 17.26 -5.91 10.46
C PRO A 8 17.66 -7.19 9.74
N ASP A 9 16.94 -8.27 10.02
CA ASP A 9 17.27 -9.63 9.59
C ASP A 9 16.36 -10.18 8.47
N LEU A 10 15.38 -9.41 7.98
CA LEU A 10 14.50 -9.82 6.88
C LEU A 10 14.95 -9.17 5.57
N HIS A 11 15.46 -9.97 4.65
CA HIS A 11 15.90 -9.53 3.33
C HIS A 11 14.93 -9.91 2.22
N SER A 12 14.01 -10.85 2.48
CA SER A 12 13.02 -11.36 1.54
C SER A 12 11.80 -11.91 2.28
N PHE A 13 10.71 -12.16 1.55
CA PHE A 13 9.59 -12.93 2.07
C PHE A 13 10.02 -14.38 2.42
N GLY A 14 10.95 -14.95 1.67
CA GLY A 14 11.50 -16.27 1.99
C GLY A 14 12.11 -16.34 3.40
N ASP A 15 12.87 -15.31 3.82
CA ASP A 15 13.42 -15.22 5.18
C ASP A 15 12.31 -15.11 6.23
N LEU A 16 11.23 -14.40 5.92
CA LEU A 16 10.07 -14.27 6.80
C LEU A 16 9.34 -15.62 6.94
N ALA A 17 9.08 -16.31 5.84
CA ALA A 17 8.34 -17.57 5.80
C ALA A 17 9.11 -18.73 6.47
N LEU A 18 10.44 -18.64 6.57
CA LEU A 18 11.23 -19.59 7.35
C LEU A 18 11.08 -19.42 8.87
N ARG A 19 10.63 -18.27 9.34
CA ARG A 19 10.57 -17.91 10.76
C ARG A 19 9.15 -17.84 11.31
N TYR A 20 8.18 -17.55 10.44
CA TYR A 20 6.79 -17.26 10.82
C TYR A 20 5.82 -18.09 9.99
N VAL A 21 4.69 -18.46 10.58
CA VAL A 21 3.72 -19.41 10.04
C VAL A 21 2.47 -18.67 9.57
N GLU A 22 2.11 -18.87 8.30
CA GLU A 22 0.83 -18.35 7.77
C GLU A 22 -0.37 -18.97 8.50
N GLY A 23 -1.37 -18.15 8.79
CA GLY A 23 -2.52 -18.53 9.60
C GLY A 23 -2.30 -18.42 11.11
N VAL A 24 -1.06 -18.24 11.57
CA VAL A 24 -0.69 -18.09 12.98
C VAL A 24 -0.06 -16.72 13.25
N ASP A 25 1.03 -16.40 12.57
CA ASP A 25 1.76 -15.14 12.75
C ASP A 25 1.30 -14.08 11.76
N TYR A 26 0.97 -14.48 10.54
CA TYR A 26 0.48 -13.60 9.48
C TYR A 26 -0.58 -14.30 8.62
N ALA A 27 -1.31 -13.51 7.84
CA ALA A 27 -2.21 -14.01 6.79
C ALA A 27 -1.98 -13.24 5.50
N VAL A 28 -2.24 -13.91 4.38
CA VAL A 28 -2.26 -13.29 3.06
C VAL A 28 -3.65 -13.44 2.46
N GLN A 29 -4.19 -12.33 1.96
CA GLN A 29 -5.42 -12.34 1.17
C GLN A 29 -5.15 -11.75 -0.20
N VAL A 30 -5.66 -12.42 -1.23
CA VAL A 30 -5.63 -11.95 -2.62
C VAL A 30 -7.03 -12.01 -3.19
N VAL A 31 -7.48 -10.90 -3.78
CA VAL A 31 -8.74 -10.82 -4.51
C VAL A 31 -8.42 -10.29 -5.91
N PRO A 32 -8.18 -11.17 -6.88
CA PRO A 32 -7.92 -10.73 -8.25
C PRO A 32 -9.19 -10.18 -8.90
N ARG A 33 -9.02 -9.24 -9.82
CA ARG A 33 -10.09 -8.69 -10.66
C ARG A 33 -9.62 -8.74 -12.12
N GLU A 34 -10.13 -9.70 -12.89
CA GLU A 34 -9.65 -9.98 -14.24
C GLU A 34 -9.80 -8.80 -15.20
N ARG A 35 -10.79 -7.94 -14.97
CA ARG A 35 -11.06 -6.77 -15.82
C ARG A 35 -10.31 -5.52 -15.38
N SER A 36 -9.67 -5.54 -14.22
CA SER A 36 -8.94 -4.38 -13.71
C SER A 36 -7.46 -4.48 -14.01
N ARG A 37 -6.90 -3.35 -14.40
CA ARG A 37 -5.45 -3.16 -14.58
C ARG A 37 -4.82 -2.47 -13.38
N VAL A 38 -5.58 -2.32 -12.31
CA VAL A 38 -5.15 -1.71 -11.05
C VAL A 38 -5.15 -2.75 -9.94
N ALA A 39 -4.11 -2.71 -9.10
CA ALA A 39 -4.06 -3.43 -7.84
C ALA A 39 -3.84 -2.47 -6.67
N VAL A 40 -4.57 -2.67 -5.58
CA VAL A 40 -4.39 -1.97 -4.30
C VAL A 40 -3.81 -2.95 -3.29
N LEU A 41 -2.72 -2.57 -2.64
CA LEU A 41 -1.98 -3.42 -1.72
C LEU A 41 -1.92 -2.82 -0.32
N ALA A 42 -2.00 -3.64 0.72
CA ALA A 42 -1.52 -3.33 2.06
C ALA A 42 -0.43 -4.35 2.45
N PRO A 43 0.84 -4.06 2.14
CA PRO A 43 1.94 -5.00 2.41
C PRO A 43 2.29 -5.07 3.90
N HIS A 44 1.75 -4.18 4.72
CA HIS A 44 1.96 -4.12 6.17
C HIS A 44 0.65 -4.04 6.94
N GLY A 45 -0.35 -4.78 6.50
CA GLY A 45 -1.69 -4.78 7.06
C GLY A 45 -1.82 -5.43 8.44
N GLY A 46 -3.05 -5.55 8.90
CA GLY A 46 -3.37 -6.13 10.19
C GLY A 46 -2.77 -5.34 11.35
N ARG A 47 -1.91 -6.01 12.16
CA ARG A 47 -1.27 -5.40 13.33
C ARG A 47 0.15 -4.87 13.08
N ILE A 48 0.61 -4.81 11.82
CA ILE A 48 1.90 -4.21 11.46
C ILE A 48 1.77 -2.69 11.42
N GLU A 49 0.96 -2.18 10.48
CA GLU A 49 0.59 -0.77 10.35
C GLU A 49 -0.94 -0.68 10.40
N GLY A 50 -1.49 -0.69 11.60
CA GLY A 50 -2.91 -0.88 11.85
C GLY A 50 -3.84 -0.02 10.98
N ARG A 51 -4.93 -0.61 10.48
CA ARG A 51 -5.98 -0.04 9.63
C ARG A 51 -5.64 0.09 8.13
N THR A 52 -4.41 -0.18 7.73
CA THR A 52 -4.04 -0.11 6.30
C THR A 52 -4.78 -1.14 5.46
N SER A 53 -5.05 -2.34 5.99
CA SER A 53 -5.86 -3.36 5.30
C SER A 53 -7.29 -2.90 5.05
N GLU A 54 -7.94 -2.33 6.06
CA GLU A 54 -9.31 -1.86 5.95
C GLU A 54 -9.42 -0.72 4.93
N ILE A 55 -8.48 0.21 4.96
CA ILE A 55 -8.43 1.33 4.02
C ILE A 55 -8.14 0.83 2.60
N ALA A 56 -7.20 -0.10 2.44
CA ALA A 56 -6.91 -0.69 1.13
C ALA A 56 -8.13 -1.42 0.54
N ARG A 57 -8.93 -2.12 1.37
CA ARG A 57 -10.19 -2.74 0.94
C ARG A 57 -11.19 -1.70 0.43
N LEU A 58 -11.34 -0.59 1.16
CA LEU A 58 -12.24 0.50 0.75
C LEU A 58 -11.80 1.13 -0.56
N ILE A 59 -10.48 1.37 -0.75
CA ILE A 59 -9.94 1.92 -1.99
C ILE A 59 -10.13 0.94 -3.15
N ALA A 60 -9.86 -0.35 -2.96
CA ALA A 60 -10.00 -1.35 -4.01
C ALA A 60 -11.46 -1.54 -4.43
N GLY A 61 -12.40 -1.44 -3.50
CA GLY A 61 -13.81 -1.73 -3.73
C GLY A 61 -14.01 -3.10 -4.38
N ASP A 62 -14.99 -3.18 -5.24
CA ASP A 62 -15.26 -4.37 -6.06
C ASP A 62 -14.60 -4.31 -7.44
N GLU A 63 -13.98 -3.18 -7.79
CA GLU A 63 -13.46 -2.91 -9.13
C GLU A 63 -12.00 -3.32 -9.29
N HIS A 64 -11.16 -3.16 -8.26
CA HIS A 64 -9.71 -3.33 -8.38
C HIS A 64 -9.19 -4.58 -7.69
N GLY A 65 -8.07 -5.10 -8.18
CA GLY A 65 -7.36 -6.18 -7.53
C GLY A 65 -6.91 -5.77 -6.11
N LEU A 66 -7.00 -6.68 -5.15
CA LEU A 66 -6.63 -6.42 -3.75
C LEU A 66 -5.61 -7.46 -3.28
N TYR A 67 -4.58 -6.97 -2.60
CA TYR A 67 -3.63 -7.81 -1.87
C TYR A 67 -3.43 -7.27 -0.45
N LEU A 68 -3.48 -8.15 0.52
CA LEU A 68 -3.22 -7.83 1.92
C LEU A 68 -2.24 -8.83 2.53
N PHE A 69 -1.20 -8.32 3.16
CA PHE A 69 -0.36 -9.08 4.08
C PHE A 69 -0.62 -8.55 5.49
N GLU A 70 -1.17 -9.38 6.36
CA GLU A 70 -1.70 -8.96 7.66
C GLU A 70 -0.96 -9.63 8.80
N GLY A 71 -0.36 -8.86 9.70
CA GLY A 71 0.20 -9.38 10.94
C GLY A 71 -0.90 -9.78 11.94
N LEU A 72 -0.82 -11.00 12.47
CA LEU A 72 -1.83 -11.58 13.37
C LEU A 72 -1.38 -11.67 14.83
N ARG A 73 -0.09 -11.55 15.11
CA ARG A 73 0.49 -11.76 16.43
C ARG A 73 -0.13 -10.85 17.49
N THR A 74 -0.52 -11.44 18.62
CA THR A 74 -1.15 -10.70 19.74
C THR A 74 -0.13 -10.09 20.71
N THR A 75 1.16 -10.39 20.54
CA THR A 75 2.26 -9.95 21.40
C THR A 75 2.70 -8.50 21.20
N GLY A 76 2.11 -7.78 20.22
CA GLY A 76 2.40 -6.36 19.98
C GLY A 76 3.69 -6.10 19.18
N ASP A 77 4.41 -7.15 18.78
CA ASP A 77 5.71 -7.09 18.10
C ASP A 77 5.62 -7.31 16.56
N ASN A 78 4.43 -7.11 15.98
CA ASN A 78 4.21 -7.36 14.54
C ASN A 78 5.10 -6.50 13.66
N PHE A 79 5.27 -5.22 14.00
CA PHE A 79 6.15 -4.34 13.22
C PHE A 79 7.59 -4.84 13.24
N ASP A 80 8.12 -5.16 14.41
CA ASP A 80 9.51 -5.59 14.56
C ASP A 80 9.79 -6.96 13.90
N ARG A 81 8.76 -7.80 13.79
CA ARG A 81 8.89 -9.19 13.34
C ARG A 81 8.47 -9.42 11.90
N LEU A 82 7.45 -8.71 11.41
CA LEU A 82 6.80 -9.00 10.14
C LEU A 82 6.92 -7.87 9.12
N HIS A 83 7.46 -6.69 9.51
CA HIS A 83 7.64 -5.56 8.60
C HIS A 83 8.81 -5.82 7.66
N LEU A 84 8.51 -6.23 6.43
CA LEU A 84 9.48 -6.35 5.35
C LEU A 84 9.48 -5.07 4.52
N ALA A 85 10.63 -4.41 4.41
CA ALA A 85 10.72 -3.14 3.67
C ALA A 85 10.15 -3.25 2.26
N SER A 86 9.41 -2.24 1.80
CA SER A 86 8.66 -2.27 0.53
C SER A 86 9.50 -2.62 -0.71
N HIS A 87 10.80 -2.25 -0.72
CA HIS A 87 11.73 -2.61 -1.80
C HIS A 87 12.29 -4.03 -1.71
N ARG A 88 12.01 -4.74 -0.61
CA ARG A 88 12.35 -6.15 -0.38
C ARG A 88 11.11 -7.04 -0.37
N PHE A 89 9.92 -6.43 -0.49
CA PHE A 89 8.65 -7.14 -0.42
C PHE A 89 8.44 -7.95 -1.70
N ASP A 90 8.68 -9.25 -1.62
CA ASP A 90 8.70 -10.19 -2.73
C ASP A 90 7.78 -11.40 -2.50
N GLU A 91 6.69 -11.22 -1.75
CA GLU A 91 5.71 -12.28 -1.55
C GLU A 91 5.12 -12.73 -2.89
N PRO A 92 5.18 -14.04 -3.21
CA PRO A 92 4.88 -14.53 -4.56
C PRO A 92 3.48 -14.21 -5.08
N ARG A 93 2.46 -14.23 -4.22
CA ARG A 93 1.07 -13.93 -4.61
C ARG A 93 0.85 -12.43 -4.88
N ALA A 94 1.57 -11.57 -4.15
CA ALA A 94 1.60 -10.14 -4.46
C ALA A 94 2.20 -9.90 -5.84
N LEU A 95 3.35 -10.51 -6.11
CA LEU A 95 4.04 -10.40 -7.41
C LEU A 95 3.19 -10.94 -8.55
N ASP A 96 2.53 -12.08 -8.37
CA ASP A 96 1.62 -12.64 -9.38
C ASP A 96 0.48 -11.68 -9.68
N LEU A 97 -0.18 -11.12 -8.67
CA LEU A 97 -1.26 -10.16 -8.86
C LEU A 97 -0.81 -8.93 -9.64
N ILE A 98 0.27 -8.27 -9.19
CA ILE A 98 0.73 -7.01 -9.80
C ILE A 98 1.36 -7.20 -11.18
N SER A 99 1.85 -8.41 -11.50
CA SER A 99 2.37 -8.72 -12.84
C SER A 99 1.32 -8.56 -13.95
N ARG A 100 0.04 -8.55 -13.59
CA ARG A 100 -1.12 -8.39 -14.49
C ARG A 100 -1.68 -6.98 -14.49
N CYS A 101 -1.20 -6.10 -13.59
CA CYS A 101 -1.69 -4.75 -13.40
C CYS A 101 -0.70 -3.73 -13.96
N ASP A 102 -1.21 -2.70 -14.61
CA ASP A 102 -0.38 -1.59 -15.09
C ASP A 102 -0.12 -0.60 -13.96
N THR A 103 -1.08 -0.43 -13.05
CA THR A 103 -1.01 0.50 -11.93
C THR A 103 -1.09 -0.24 -10.60
N VAL A 104 -0.21 0.13 -9.68
CA VAL A 104 -0.19 -0.41 -8.32
C VAL A 104 -0.22 0.72 -7.31
N VAL A 105 -1.14 0.62 -6.34
CA VAL A 105 -1.23 1.53 -5.20
C VAL A 105 -0.94 0.75 -3.92
N ALA A 106 0.09 1.14 -3.18
CA ALA A 106 0.43 0.52 -1.90
C ALA A 106 0.01 1.44 -0.74
N VAL A 107 -0.77 0.91 0.19
CA VAL A 107 -1.27 1.61 1.38
C VAL A 107 -0.40 1.25 2.57
N HIS A 108 0.25 2.25 3.14
CA HIS A 108 1.15 2.18 4.30
C HIS A 108 0.68 3.07 5.43
N GLY A 109 1.29 2.91 6.59
CA GLY A 109 1.02 3.75 7.74
C GLY A 109 2.28 4.27 8.40
N TYR A 110 2.34 5.56 8.71
CA TYR A 110 3.44 6.12 9.45
C TYR A 110 3.02 6.60 10.85
N ALA A 111 3.96 6.50 11.80
CA ALA A 111 3.77 6.87 13.19
C ALA A 111 4.31 8.28 13.44
N ALA A 112 3.53 9.30 13.10
CA ALA A 112 3.83 10.69 13.45
C ALA A 112 2.56 11.55 13.35
N HIS A 113 2.57 12.69 14.04
CA HIS A 113 1.66 13.78 13.76
C HIS A 113 2.20 14.53 12.53
N GLY A 114 1.37 14.73 11.52
CA GLY A 114 1.76 15.35 10.26
C GLY A 114 0.59 15.39 9.28
N PRO A 115 0.84 15.68 8.00
CA PRO A 115 -0.16 15.59 6.96
C PRO A 115 -0.87 14.23 6.96
N ASP A 116 -2.14 14.20 6.56
CA ASP A 116 -2.93 12.98 6.54
C ASP A 116 -2.28 11.91 5.65
N VAL A 117 -1.77 12.34 4.50
CA VAL A 117 -1.19 11.45 3.49
C VAL A 117 0.17 11.96 3.00
N LEU A 118 1.18 11.08 2.96
CA LEU A 118 2.41 11.34 2.23
C LEU A 118 2.38 10.48 0.95
N LEU A 119 2.51 11.14 -0.20
CA LEU A 119 2.42 10.49 -1.51
C LEU A 119 3.83 10.20 -2.03
N GLY A 120 4.11 8.94 -2.30
CA GLY A 120 5.35 8.47 -2.89
C GLY A 120 5.12 7.61 -4.13
N GLY A 121 6.19 7.03 -4.67
CA GLY A 121 6.14 6.21 -5.89
C GLY A 121 6.67 6.94 -7.12
N LEU A 122 6.75 6.24 -8.25
CA LEU A 122 7.32 6.75 -9.49
C LEU A 122 6.27 7.32 -10.45
N ASN A 123 4.97 6.99 -10.29
CA ASN A 123 3.93 7.48 -11.18
C ASN A 123 3.53 8.92 -10.86
N GLU A 124 4.22 9.87 -11.47
CA GLU A 124 4.02 11.30 -11.25
C GLU A 124 2.63 11.79 -11.69
N ARG A 125 2.05 11.17 -12.73
CA ARG A 125 0.70 11.51 -13.19
C ARG A 125 -0.31 11.12 -12.12
N LEU A 126 -0.30 9.87 -11.69
CA LEU A 126 -1.22 9.36 -10.69
C LEU A 126 -1.07 10.09 -9.35
N LYS A 127 0.17 10.40 -8.92
CA LYS A 127 0.40 11.22 -7.70
C LYS A 127 -0.30 12.57 -7.77
N ARG A 128 -0.20 13.28 -8.91
CA ARG A 128 -0.85 14.58 -9.06
C ARG A 128 -2.39 14.48 -9.03
N GLU A 129 -2.95 13.48 -9.70
CA GLU A 129 -4.41 13.29 -9.74
C GLU A 129 -4.93 12.88 -8.34
N VAL A 130 -4.24 12.00 -7.63
CA VAL A 130 -4.58 11.67 -6.24
C VAL A 130 -4.43 12.90 -5.33
N ALA A 131 -3.36 13.68 -5.47
CA ALA A 131 -3.16 14.90 -4.67
C ALA A 131 -4.30 15.91 -4.88
N GLN A 132 -4.77 16.08 -6.13
CA GLN A 132 -5.91 16.93 -6.42
C GLN A 132 -7.19 16.40 -5.76
N ALA A 133 -7.50 15.13 -5.90
CA ALA A 133 -8.68 14.51 -5.29
C ALA A 133 -8.65 14.60 -3.75
N LEU A 134 -7.48 14.44 -3.13
CA LEU A 134 -7.30 14.64 -1.70
C LEU A 134 -7.58 16.09 -1.28
N THR A 135 -7.15 17.08 -2.09
CA THR A 135 -7.45 18.50 -1.82
C THR A 135 -8.95 18.74 -1.85
N GLU A 136 -9.65 18.23 -2.87
CA GLU A 136 -11.10 18.38 -3.04
C GLU A 136 -11.88 17.70 -1.91
N ALA A 137 -11.36 16.59 -1.39
CA ALA A 137 -11.92 15.87 -0.25
C ALA A 137 -11.50 16.44 1.13
N GLY A 138 -10.64 17.48 1.16
CA GLY A 138 -10.27 18.20 2.39
C GLY A 138 -9.13 17.53 3.21
N PHE A 139 -8.38 16.61 2.61
CA PHE A 139 -7.23 15.97 3.26
C PHE A 139 -5.93 16.78 3.05
N THR A 140 -5.09 16.77 4.08
CA THR A 140 -3.74 17.34 3.98
C THR A 140 -2.76 16.30 3.46
N TYR A 141 -1.84 16.72 2.58
CA TYR A 141 -0.85 15.79 2.02
C TYR A 141 0.50 16.48 1.72
N LEU A 142 1.53 15.67 1.48
CA LEU A 142 2.81 16.06 0.87
C LEU A 142 3.18 15.10 -0.24
N THR A 143 3.72 15.63 -1.35
CA THR A 143 4.21 14.84 -2.50
C THR A 143 5.73 14.70 -2.52
N ASP A 144 6.43 15.59 -1.81
CA ASP A 144 7.89 15.60 -1.73
C ASP A 144 8.36 16.14 -0.37
N GLY A 145 9.68 16.18 -0.14
CA GLY A 145 10.24 16.67 1.10
C GLY A 145 9.99 15.78 2.33
N HIS A 146 9.41 14.61 2.16
CA HIS A 146 9.15 13.66 3.23
C HIS A 146 10.06 12.40 3.15
N ARG A 147 10.12 11.63 4.23
CA ARG A 147 11.06 10.50 4.37
C ARG A 147 10.63 9.19 3.68
N PHE A 148 9.49 9.16 3.00
CA PHE A 148 8.94 7.98 2.33
C PHE A 148 8.70 8.21 0.83
N PRO A 149 9.74 8.53 0.05
CA PRO A 149 9.56 8.89 -1.36
C PRO A 149 9.05 7.74 -2.23
N GLY A 150 9.21 6.48 -1.80
CA GLY A 150 8.75 5.31 -2.57
C GLY A 150 9.42 5.15 -3.94
N SER A 151 10.52 5.87 -4.21
CA SER A 151 11.14 5.99 -5.54
C SER A 151 12.07 4.84 -5.93
N HIS A 152 12.29 3.88 -5.03
CA HIS A 152 13.12 2.72 -5.37
C HIS A 152 12.40 1.84 -6.41
N PRO A 153 13.03 1.45 -7.54
CA PRO A 153 12.37 0.66 -8.58
C PRO A 153 11.82 -0.69 -8.08
N LEU A 154 12.45 -1.28 -7.07
CA LEU A 154 11.98 -2.52 -6.44
C LEU A 154 10.94 -2.29 -5.33
N ASN A 155 10.54 -1.04 -5.03
CA ASN A 155 9.40 -0.83 -4.14
C ASN A 155 8.18 -1.52 -4.73
N ILE A 156 7.42 -2.26 -3.90
CA ILE A 156 6.32 -3.09 -4.40
C ILE A 156 5.29 -2.30 -5.22
N CYS A 157 5.07 -1.01 -4.93
CA CYS A 157 4.18 -0.18 -5.73
C CYS A 157 4.71 0.05 -7.17
N ASN A 158 6.02 0.02 -7.39
CA ASN A 158 6.64 0.27 -8.70
C ASN A 158 6.87 -1.02 -9.51
N ARG A 159 6.37 -2.17 -9.05
CA ARG A 159 6.63 -3.47 -9.69
C ARG A 159 5.46 -3.98 -10.54
N GLY A 160 4.46 -3.14 -10.81
CA GLY A 160 3.46 -3.39 -11.83
C GLY A 160 4.07 -3.36 -13.25
N ARG A 161 3.25 -3.62 -14.26
CA ARG A 161 3.71 -3.70 -15.66
C ARG A 161 4.28 -2.38 -16.21
N SER A 162 3.77 -1.24 -15.72
CA SER A 162 4.31 0.07 -16.12
C SER A 162 5.69 0.36 -15.50
N GLY A 163 6.09 -0.34 -14.45
CA GLY A 163 7.27 0.00 -13.65
C GLY A 163 7.08 1.21 -12.73
N GLU A 164 5.88 1.76 -12.67
CA GLU A 164 5.55 2.97 -11.94
C GLU A 164 4.24 2.79 -11.17
N GLY A 165 4.23 3.21 -9.91
CA GLY A 165 3.05 3.17 -9.05
C GLY A 165 3.06 4.27 -8.02
N VAL A 166 2.16 4.19 -7.07
CA VAL A 166 2.01 5.15 -5.98
C VAL A 166 1.99 4.42 -4.64
N GLN A 167 2.64 5.00 -3.63
CA GLN A 167 2.40 4.62 -2.24
C GLN A 167 1.74 5.76 -1.48
N LEU A 168 0.80 5.40 -0.61
CA LEU A 168 0.10 6.26 0.32
C LEU A 168 0.60 5.92 1.73
N GLU A 169 1.30 6.85 2.35
CA GLU A 169 1.70 6.74 3.76
C GLU A 169 0.70 7.51 4.60
N LEU A 170 -0.15 6.81 5.33
CA LEU A 170 -1.25 7.38 6.08
C LEU A 170 -0.82 7.68 7.52
N SER A 171 -1.11 8.89 8.02
CA SER A 171 -0.81 9.28 9.39
C SER A 171 -1.54 8.39 10.41
N GLU A 172 -0.97 8.26 11.58
CA GLU A 172 -1.62 7.54 12.68
C GLU A 172 -2.96 8.19 13.06
N GLY A 173 -3.05 9.53 13.00
CA GLY A 173 -4.28 10.29 13.26
C GLY A 173 -5.40 9.90 12.29
N LEU A 174 -5.10 9.93 10.98
CA LEU A 174 -6.06 9.54 9.96
C LEU A 174 -6.50 8.07 10.11
N ARG A 175 -5.56 7.16 10.32
CA ARG A 175 -5.88 5.73 10.51
C ARG A 175 -6.74 5.45 11.75
N LYS A 176 -6.65 6.28 12.79
CA LYS A 176 -7.46 6.19 14.02
C LYS A 176 -8.81 6.90 13.93
N ALA A 177 -9.05 7.74 12.93
CA ALA A 177 -10.30 8.49 12.79
C ALA A 177 -11.54 7.60 12.65
N GLY A 178 -11.39 6.40 12.08
CA GLY A 178 -12.45 5.38 12.00
C GLY A 178 -13.41 5.54 10.82
N ASP A 179 -13.48 6.71 10.20
CA ASP A 179 -14.17 6.93 8.92
C ASP A 179 -13.15 7.30 7.85
N TRP A 180 -13.02 6.43 6.87
CA TRP A 180 -12.10 6.58 5.75
C TRP A 180 -12.79 6.65 4.39
N SER A 181 -14.14 6.76 4.38
CA SER A 181 -14.94 6.76 3.15
C SER A 181 -14.51 7.86 2.20
N GLY A 182 -14.40 9.10 2.69
CA GLY A 182 -13.97 10.23 1.86
C GLY A 182 -12.57 10.05 1.25
N LEU A 183 -11.61 9.52 2.01
CA LEU A 183 -10.28 9.17 1.50
C LEU A 183 -10.36 8.09 0.42
N ALA A 184 -11.09 7.01 0.72
CA ALA A 184 -11.18 5.87 -0.18
C ALA A 184 -11.90 6.23 -1.48
N ASP A 185 -12.97 7.00 -1.40
CA ASP A 185 -13.72 7.46 -2.58
C ASP A 185 -12.85 8.37 -3.46
N ALA A 186 -12.16 9.36 -2.86
CA ALA A 186 -11.25 10.25 -3.57
C ALA A 186 -10.17 9.48 -4.36
N VAL A 187 -9.54 8.49 -3.72
CA VAL A 187 -8.50 7.69 -4.39
C VAL A 187 -9.13 6.76 -5.43
N ARG A 188 -10.24 6.10 -5.13
CA ARG A 188 -10.91 5.15 -6.03
C ARG A 188 -11.41 5.81 -7.32
N GLU A 189 -12.00 7.01 -7.22
CA GLU A 189 -12.45 7.76 -8.40
C GLU A 189 -11.29 8.00 -9.38
N VAL A 190 -10.13 8.41 -8.87
CA VAL A 190 -8.93 8.57 -9.72
C VAL A 190 -8.53 7.24 -10.35
N LEU A 191 -8.58 6.13 -9.60
CA LEU A 191 -8.16 4.81 -10.10
C LEU A 191 -9.08 4.26 -11.19
N GLN A 192 -10.34 4.69 -11.30
CA GLN A 192 -11.25 4.26 -12.36
C GLN A 192 -10.69 4.60 -13.75
N ASP A 193 -10.07 5.77 -13.91
CA ASP A 193 -9.45 6.21 -15.16
C ASP A 193 -8.21 5.38 -15.54
N PHE A 194 -7.51 4.83 -14.53
CA PHE A 194 -6.35 3.96 -14.72
C PHE A 194 -6.73 2.47 -14.87
N GLY A 195 -7.93 2.10 -14.45
CA GLY A 195 -8.44 0.72 -14.53
C GLY A 195 -8.94 0.30 -15.91
N GLN A 196 -9.40 1.27 -16.69
CA GLN A 196 -9.80 1.05 -18.07
C GLN A 196 -8.52 1.13 -18.92
N GLY A 197 -8.00 -0.03 -19.35
CA GLY A 197 -6.84 -0.06 -20.26
C GLY A 197 -7.08 0.91 -21.40
N MET A 198 -6.08 1.74 -21.74
CA MET A 198 -6.14 2.59 -22.92
C MET A 198 -6.48 1.68 -24.10
N GLY A 199 -7.72 1.80 -24.59
CA GLY A 199 -8.14 1.13 -25.80
C GLY A 199 -7.12 1.52 -26.87
N SER A 200 -6.45 0.52 -27.42
CA SER A 200 -5.61 0.68 -28.61
C SER A 200 -6.44 1.32 -29.71
N GLU A 201 -6.20 2.61 -29.99
CA GLU A 201 -6.47 3.16 -31.32
C GLU A 201 -5.52 2.57 -32.34
#